data_fb4a16df927929b6323b6126f2c32baf
#
_entry.id   fb4a16df927929b6323b6126f2c32baf
#
_cell.length_a   1.000
_cell.length_b   1.000
_cell.length_c   1.000
_cell.angle_alpha   90.00
_cell.angle_beta   90.00
_cell.angle_gamma   90.00
#
_symmetry.space_group_name_H-M   'P 1'
#
loop_
_entity.id
_entity.type
_entity.pdbx_description
1 polymer ?
#
loop_
_entity_poly.entity_id
_entity_poly.type
_entity_poly.pdbx_seq_one_letter_code
_entity_poly.pdbx_strand_id
1 'polypeptide(L)'
;MADIATKKIFENETVAVWELVLEPGQSSGLHTHSNSYVFYVLEGATVEVTDKKDNSCGALTMEPGFTMFFTLTGQELVAGDFRLPLTHSARNIGATRFREILVETK
;
A
#
# COMPACT_ATOMS: atom_id res chain seq x y z
N MET A 1 -12.04 -9.87 -4.69
CA MET A 1 -10.77 -9.28 -4.27
C MET A 1 -10.96 -7.76 -4.12
N ALA A 2 -10.33 -7.16 -3.13
CA ALA A 2 -10.47 -5.73 -2.88
C ALA A 2 -9.72 -4.89 -3.91
N ASP A 3 -10.06 -3.60 -4.01
CA ASP A 3 -9.28 -2.62 -4.73
C ASP A 3 -7.94 -2.40 -4.02
N ILE A 4 -6.96 -1.84 -4.71
CA ILE A 4 -5.63 -1.61 -4.15
C ILE A 4 -5.61 -0.55 -3.05
N ALA A 5 -6.67 0.25 -2.93
CA ALA A 5 -6.82 1.28 -1.91
C ALA A 5 -8.31 1.54 -1.66
N THR A 6 -8.61 2.51 -0.81
CA THR A 6 -9.98 2.80 -0.40
C THR A 6 -10.78 3.44 -1.52
N LYS A 7 -10.18 4.36 -2.28
CA LYS A 7 -10.89 5.19 -3.25
C LYS A 7 -9.97 5.60 -4.39
N LYS A 8 -10.43 5.47 -5.62
CA LYS A 8 -9.72 6.02 -6.78
C LYS A 8 -10.13 7.49 -6.92
N ILE A 9 -9.13 8.38 -6.91
CA ILE A 9 -9.34 9.83 -6.98
C ILE A 9 -9.29 10.32 -8.43
N PHE A 10 -8.37 9.77 -9.22
CA PHE A 10 -8.12 10.23 -10.58
C PHE A 10 -7.49 9.11 -11.40
N GLU A 11 -7.77 9.10 -12.69
CA GLU A 11 -7.14 8.14 -13.59
C GLU A 11 -7.08 8.72 -15.00
N ASN A 12 -5.95 8.50 -15.68
CA ASN A 12 -5.80 8.75 -17.10
C ASN A 12 -4.94 7.64 -17.71
N GLU A 13 -4.44 7.85 -18.93
CA GLU A 13 -3.62 6.85 -19.63
C GLU A 13 -2.26 6.63 -18.99
N THR A 14 -1.80 7.57 -18.17
CA THR A 14 -0.44 7.57 -17.61
C THR A 14 -0.39 7.13 -16.17
N VAL A 15 -1.38 7.53 -15.36
CA VAL A 15 -1.40 7.28 -13.91
C VAL A 15 -2.79 6.97 -13.42
N ALA A 16 -2.85 6.29 -12.26
CA ALA A 16 -4.05 6.19 -11.45
C ALA A 16 -3.70 6.64 -10.04
N VAL A 17 -4.48 7.57 -9.49
CA VAL A 17 -4.26 8.15 -8.17
C VAL A 17 -5.32 7.61 -7.22
N TRP A 18 -4.87 7.06 -6.08
CA TRP A 18 -5.72 6.44 -5.08
C TRP A 18 -5.50 7.05 -3.72
N GLU A 19 -6.51 6.95 -2.87
CA GLU A 19 -6.40 7.26 -1.45
C GLU A 19 -6.65 6.01 -0.64
N LEU A 20 -5.76 5.70 0.30
CA LEU A 20 -5.94 4.61 1.27
C LEU A 20 -6.13 5.21 2.65
N VAL A 21 -7.23 4.83 3.31
CA VAL A 21 -7.51 5.23 4.70
C VAL A 21 -7.74 3.96 5.50
N LEU A 22 -6.98 3.79 6.57
CA LEU A 22 -7.12 2.65 7.48
C LEU A 22 -7.23 3.16 8.92
N GLU A 23 -8.40 2.98 9.53
CA GLU A 23 -8.55 3.22 10.95
C GLU A 23 -7.77 2.17 11.73
N PRO A 24 -7.44 2.40 13.03
CA PRO A 24 -6.76 1.38 13.83
C PRO A 24 -7.47 0.02 13.76
N GLY A 25 -6.73 -1.03 13.43
CA GLY A 25 -7.25 -2.38 13.27
C GLY A 25 -7.85 -2.71 11.91
N GLN A 26 -8.06 -1.71 11.06
CA GLN A 26 -8.69 -1.91 9.75
C GLN A 26 -7.70 -2.47 8.74
N SER A 27 -8.18 -3.38 7.89
CA SER A 27 -7.42 -3.99 6.80
C SER A 27 -7.92 -3.44 5.46
N SER A 28 -6.99 -3.30 4.51
CA SER A 28 -7.33 -2.95 3.13
C SER A 28 -8.08 -4.07 2.40
N GLY A 29 -7.99 -5.30 2.93
CA GLY A 29 -8.41 -6.49 2.21
C GLY A 29 -7.34 -6.93 1.21
N LEU A 30 -7.42 -8.19 0.81
CA LEU A 30 -6.46 -8.78 -0.13
C LEU A 30 -6.66 -8.17 -1.52
N HIS A 31 -5.58 -7.66 -2.12
CA HIS A 31 -5.60 -7.02 -3.44
C HIS A 31 -4.34 -7.35 -4.20
N THR A 32 -4.37 -7.15 -5.53
CA THR A 32 -3.25 -7.44 -6.42
C THR A 32 -2.81 -6.19 -7.16
N HIS A 33 -1.51 -5.90 -7.11
CA HIS A 33 -0.92 -4.81 -7.88
C HIS A 33 -0.45 -5.31 -9.24
N SER A 34 -0.73 -4.52 -10.27
CA SER A 34 -0.30 -4.81 -11.65
C SER A 34 0.62 -3.74 -12.20
N ASN A 35 0.95 -2.74 -11.42
CA ASN A 35 1.76 -1.60 -11.82
C ASN A 35 2.72 -1.20 -10.70
N SER A 36 3.82 -0.56 -11.08
CA SER A 36 4.69 0.12 -10.12
C SER A 36 3.93 1.30 -9.54
N TYR A 37 4.24 1.66 -8.30
CA TYR A 37 3.55 2.77 -7.65
C TYR A 37 4.42 3.45 -6.60
N VAL A 38 4.13 4.74 -6.37
CA VAL A 38 4.70 5.52 -5.27
C VAL A 38 3.57 5.88 -4.32
N PHE A 39 3.87 5.96 -3.02
CA PHE A 39 2.89 6.50 -2.08
C PHE A 39 3.51 7.55 -1.18
N TYR A 40 2.65 8.46 -0.71
CA TYR A 40 2.99 9.57 0.17
C TYR A 40 2.06 9.53 1.38
N VAL A 41 2.63 9.49 2.59
CA VAL A 41 1.86 9.38 3.83
C VAL A 41 1.41 10.75 4.30
N LEU A 42 0.10 10.90 4.54
CA LEU A 42 -0.50 12.12 5.07
C LEU A 42 -0.75 12.02 6.58
N GLU A 43 -1.20 10.86 7.05
CA GLU A 43 -1.42 10.60 8.48
C GLU A 43 -0.74 9.27 8.80
N GLY A 44 0.18 9.28 9.77
CA GLY A 44 1.06 8.16 10.04
C GLY A 44 0.51 7.14 11.03
N ALA A 45 0.98 5.91 10.88
CA ALA A 45 0.69 4.79 11.76
C ALA A 45 1.66 3.65 11.46
N THR A 46 1.53 2.54 12.19
CA THR A 46 2.24 1.31 11.89
C THR A 46 1.35 0.40 11.06
N VAL A 47 1.83 0.02 9.88
CA VAL A 47 1.07 -0.82 8.95
C VAL A 47 1.81 -2.12 8.70
N GLU A 48 1.12 -3.23 8.89
CA GLU A 48 1.64 -4.56 8.60
C GLU A 48 1.09 -5.05 7.27
N VAL A 49 1.96 -5.66 6.45
CA VAL A 49 1.55 -6.28 5.20
C VAL A 49 1.54 -7.79 5.37
N THR A 50 0.49 -8.43 4.90
CA THR A 50 0.36 -9.89 4.93
C THR A 50 0.14 -10.41 3.51
N ASP A 51 0.61 -11.65 3.27
CA ASP A 51 0.40 -12.31 1.99
C ASP A 51 -0.98 -12.99 1.94
N LYS A 52 -1.27 -13.69 0.83
CA LYS A 52 -2.56 -14.36 0.64
C LYS A 52 -2.80 -15.54 1.58
N LYS A 53 -1.76 -15.99 2.29
CA LYS A 53 -1.83 -17.05 3.30
C LYS A 53 -1.83 -16.49 4.72
N ASP A 54 -1.99 -15.17 4.84
CA ASP A 54 -2.00 -14.45 6.11
C ASP A 54 -0.66 -14.48 6.86
N ASN A 55 0.44 -14.70 6.15
CA ASN A 55 1.78 -14.60 6.72
C ASN A 55 2.26 -13.15 6.66
N SER A 56 2.91 -12.69 7.73
CA SER A 56 3.44 -11.33 7.77
C SER A 56 4.60 -11.18 6.79
N CYS A 57 4.56 -10.11 5.99
CA CYS A 57 5.65 -9.69 5.13
C CYS A 57 6.47 -8.57 5.77
N GLY A 58 6.10 -8.14 6.98
CA GLY A 58 6.75 -7.07 7.70
C GLY A 58 5.81 -5.94 8.03
N ALA A 59 6.26 -5.05 8.91
CA ALA A 59 5.52 -3.87 9.33
C ALA A 59 6.41 -2.65 9.27
N LEU A 60 5.83 -1.51 8.91
CA LEU A 60 6.51 -0.22 8.85
C LEU A 60 5.76 0.79 9.68
N THR A 61 6.49 1.50 10.55
CA THR A 61 5.97 2.68 11.23
C THR A 61 6.30 3.88 10.33
N MET A 62 5.26 4.52 9.81
CA MET A 62 5.40 5.58 8.81
C MET A 62 4.89 6.89 9.38
N GLU A 63 5.71 7.93 9.26
CA GLU A 63 5.38 9.30 9.67
C GLU A 63 4.78 10.07 8.49
N PRO A 64 4.02 11.16 8.73
CA PRO A 64 3.60 12.04 7.66
C PRO A 64 4.79 12.50 6.81
N GLY A 65 4.66 12.44 5.49
CA GLY A 65 5.73 12.77 4.55
C GLY A 65 6.55 11.58 4.10
N PHE A 66 6.40 10.42 4.75
CA PHE A 66 7.09 9.21 4.32
C PHE A 66 6.67 8.85 2.90
N THR A 67 7.65 8.51 2.06
CA THR A 67 7.43 8.21 0.64
C THR A 67 8.24 6.99 0.27
N MET A 68 7.64 6.08 -0.49
CA MET A 68 8.31 4.88 -0.97
C MET A 68 7.81 4.56 -2.38
N PHE A 69 8.73 4.18 -3.26
CA PHE A 69 8.40 3.75 -4.62
C PHE A 69 8.61 2.25 -4.75
N PHE A 70 7.54 1.53 -5.10
CA PHE A 70 7.63 0.10 -5.39
C PHE A 70 7.71 -0.14 -6.89
N THR A 71 8.77 -0.81 -7.31
CA THR A 71 8.95 -1.24 -8.70
C THR A 71 8.36 -2.63 -8.87
N LEU A 72 7.52 -2.79 -9.87
CA LEU A 72 6.99 -4.10 -10.24
C LEU A 72 8.07 -4.87 -11.00
N THR A 73 8.50 -6.01 -10.47
CA THR A 73 9.52 -6.86 -11.08
C THR A 73 9.04 -8.30 -11.07
N GLY A 74 8.59 -8.81 -12.23
CA GLY A 74 8.12 -10.20 -12.32
C GLY A 74 7.01 -10.50 -11.32
N GLN A 75 7.31 -11.22 -10.26
CA GLN A 75 6.35 -11.68 -9.26
C GLN A 75 6.37 -10.86 -7.97
N GLU A 76 7.12 -9.77 -7.92
CA GLU A 76 7.32 -9.02 -6.70
C GLU A 76 7.23 -7.51 -6.89
N LEU A 77 6.96 -6.81 -5.79
CA LEU A 77 7.10 -5.36 -5.67
C LEU A 77 8.36 -5.11 -4.85
N VAL A 78 9.26 -4.28 -5.35
CA VAL A 78 10.57 -4.04 -4.75
C VAL A 78 10.80 -2.56 -4.48
N ALA A 79 11.20 -2.25 -3.24
CA ALA A 79 11.63 -0.90 -2.85
C ALA A 79 12.89 -1.06 -2.01
N GLY A 80 14.07 -0.89 -2.64
CA GLY A 80 15.36 -1.18 -2.00
C GLY A 80 15.43 -2.64 -1.59
N ASP A 81 15.65 -2.90 -0.31
CA ASP A 81 15.69 -4.27 0.22
C ASP A 81 14.33 -4.79 0.65
N PHE A 82 13.30 -3.95 0.59
CA PHE A 82 11.95 -4.32 0.98
C PHE A 82 11.22 -4.94 -0.19
N ARG A 83 10.66 -6.15 0.03
CA ARG A 83 9.99 -6.90 -1.03
C ARG A 83 8.61 -7.33 -0.57
N LEU A 84 7.64 -7.19 -1.46
CA LEU A 84 6.26 -7.61 -1.21
C LEU A 84 5.76 -8.47 -2.35
N PRO A 85 4.89 -9.45 -2.06
CA PRO A 85 4.20 -10.16 -3.13
C PRO A 85 3.23 -9.20 -3.84
N LEU A 86 2.91 -9.49 -5.10
CA LEU A 86 1.95 -8.69 -5.87
C LEU A 86 0.57 -8.70 -5.23
N THR A 87 0.19 -9.83 -4.62
CA THR A 87 -1.09 -9.99 -3.93
C THR A 87 -0.83 -9.95 -2.43
N HIS A 88 -1.39 -8.96 -1.76
CA HIS A 88 -1.19 -8.78 -0.32
C HIS A 88 -2.33 -7.97 0.28
N SER A 89 -2.29 -7.82 1.60
CA SER A 89 -3.22 -7.00 2.37
C SER A 89 -2.41 -6.13 3.33
N ALA A 90 -2.91 -4.94 3.63
CA ALA A 90 -2.30 -4.03 4.58
C ALA A 90 -3.25 -3.81 5.75
N ARG A 91 -2.75 -3.87 6.98
CA ARG A 91 -3.54 -3.65 8.20
C ARG A 91 -2.87 -2.58 9.05
N ASN A 92 -3.66 -1.64 9.53
CA ASN A 92 -3.19 -0.67 10.51
C ASN A 92 -3.16 -1.34 11.88
N ILE A 93 -1.95 -1.64 12.38
CA ILE A 93 -1.74 -2.25 13.69
C ILE A 93 -1.36 -1.22 14.75
N GLY A 94 -1.38 0.07 14.39
CA GLY A 94 -1.09 1.18 15.30
C GLY A 94 -2.34 1.71 15.99
N ALA A 95 -2.16 2.84 16.68
CA ALA A 95 -3.21 3.47 17.48
C ALA A 95 -3.82 4.71 16.82
N THR A 96 -3.31 5.15 15.67
CA THR A 96 -3.76 6.34 14.97
C THR A 96 -4.21 5.97 13.55
N ARG A 97 -5.06 6.82 12.95
CA ARG A 97 -5.51 6.62 11.58
C ARG A 97 -4.34 6.74 10.61
N PHE A 98 -4.29 5.83 9.64
CA PHE A 98 -3.34 5.87 8.54
C PHE A 98 -4.03 6.41 7.29
N ARG A 99 -3.36 7.33 6.60
CA ARG A 99 -3.87 7.87 5.33
C ARG A 99 -2.72 8.14 4.39
N GLU A 100 -2.83 7.63 3.16
CA GLU A 100 -1.82 7.86 2.13
C GLU A 100 -2.45 8.13 0.78
N ILE A 101 -1.71 8.83 -0.06
CA ILE A 101 -2.01 8.97 -1.49
C ILE A 101 -1.05 8.05 -2.23
N LEU A 102 -1.60 7.22 -3.11
CA LEU A 102 -0.85 6.25 -3.89
C LEU A 102 -1.02 6.57 -5.38
N VAL A 103 0.08 6.64 -6.09
CA VAL A 103 0.07 6.92 -7.54
C VAL A 103 0.64 5.70 -8.27
N GLU A 104 -0.22 5.02 -9.01
CA GLU A 104 0.22 3.94 -9.89
C GLU A 104 0.68 4.51 -11.22
N THR A 105 1.79 4.04 -11.74
CA THR A 105 2.25 4.34 -13.10
C THR A 105 1.73 3.27 -14.04
N LYS A 106 1.34 3.69 -15.24
CA LYS A 106 0.82 2.74 -16.24
C LYS A 106 1.78 2.50 -17.37
#